data_0019fdf59f664552801a09dfd4f529d9
#
_entry.id   0019fdf59f664552801a09dfd4f529d9
#
_cell.length_a   1.000
_cell.length_b   1.000
_cell.length_c   1.000
_cell.angle_alpha   90.00
_cell.angle_beta   90.00
_cell.angle_gamma   90.00
#
_symmetry.space_group_name_H-M   'P 1'
#
loop_
_entity.id
_entity.type
_entity.pdbx_description
1 polymer ?
#
loop_
_entity_poly.entity_id
_entity_poly.type
_entity_poly.pdbx_seq_one_letter_code
_entity_poly.pdbx_strand_id
1 'polypeptide(L)'
;MKSLLTWLTLFWVGSALGADWHVTQANAVSVYVLCHEGDCPARTVKVLDVPSPVIAMETALPTTPIVVPSPISVRFDLASDRLIPAEKTRLKAFLERLPDAARFLVMGSTDQVGHKQFNAALATKRARAVAAFMRANGVQKGSIKVNARCCIEHPPSTNPGARRAVISIIE
;
A
#
# COMPACT_ATOMS: atom_id res chain seq x y z
N MET A 1 22.59 -52.02 57.86
CA MET A 1 22.15 -52.70 56.63
C MET A 1 20.92 -51.94 56.10
N LYS A 2 21.06 -51.02 55.24
CA LYS A 2 19.98 -50.29 54.55
C LYS A 2 20.35 -50.17 53.09
N SER A 3 19.65 -50.95 52.26
CA SER A 3 19.81 -51.02 50.82
C SER A 3 19.19 -49.77 50.17
N LEU A 4 19.99 -49.01 49.43
CA LEU A 4 19.55 -47.90 48.60
C LEU A 4 19.27 -48.44 47.19
N LEU A 5 18.02 -48.56 46.85
CA LEU A 5 17.57 -48.79 45.46
C LEU A 5 17.55 -47.45 44.71
N THR A 6 18.52 -47.28 43.82
CA THR A 6 18.52 -46.18 42.87
C THR A 6 17.65 -46.52 41.68
N TRP A 7 16.58 -45.73 41.53
CA TRP A 7 15.70 -45.78 40.36
C TRP A 7 16.37 -44.99 39.23
N LEU A 8 16.79 -45.69 38.21
CA LEU A 8 17.29 -45.07 36.95
C LEU A 8 16.09 -44.80 36.05
N THR A 9 15.63 -43.55 35.99
CA THR A 9 14.62 -43.13 35.02
C THR A 9 15.31 -42.86 33.69
N LEU A 10 15.12 -43.76 32.71
CA LEU A 10 15.47 -43.50 31.32
C LEU A 10 14.58 -42.39 30.76
N PHE A 11 15.13 -41.23 30.58
CA PHE A 11 14.50 -40.18 29.74
C PHE A 11 14.64 -40.59 28.30
N TRP A 12 13.56 -41.03 27.69
CA TRP A 12 13.45 -41.21 26.24
C TRP A 12 13.31 -39.85 25.60
N VAL A 13 14.41 -39.30 25.08
CA VAL A 13 14.38 -38.11 24.23
C VAL A 13 13.88 -38.54 22.86
N GLY A 14 12.59 -38.38 22.65
CA GLY A 14 11.99 -38.55 21.33
C GLY A 14 12.49 -37.42 20.43
N SER A 15 13.42 -37.72 19.52
CA SER A 15 13.76 -36.83 18.45
C SER A 15 12.54 -36.65 17.54
N ALA A 16 11.83 -35.53 17.67
CA ALA A 16 10.88 -35.10 16.67
C ALA A 16 11.66 -34.81 15.39
N LEU A 17 11.62 -35.71 14.44
CA LEU A 17 12.06 -35.47 13.05
C LEU A 17 11.09 -34.44 12.46
N GLY A 18 11.38 -33.16 12.69
CA GLY A 18 10.72 -32.08 12.00
C GLY A 18 11.11 -32.14 10.54
N ALA A 19 10.16 -32.38 9.65
CA ALA A 19 10.41 -32.27 8.22
C ALA A 19 10.91 -30.85 7.90
N ASP A 20 12.11 -30.75 7.34
CA ASP A 20 12.77 -29.48 7.05
C ASP A 20 12.25 -28.92 5.73
N TRP A 21 11.21 -28.10 5.83
CA TRP A 21 10.64 -27.40 4.67
C TRP A 21 11.27 -26.03 4.54
N HIS A 22 11.84 -25.73 3.40
CA HIS A 22 12.38 -24.39 3.12
C HIS A 22 11.90 -23.88 1.77
N VAL A 23 11.76 -22.57 1.68
CA VAL A 23 11.33 -21.87 0.45
C VAL A 23 12.54 -21.25 -0.20
N THR A 24 12.83 -21.62 -1.45
CA THR A 24 13.88 -21.02 -2.25
C THR A 24 13.32 -20.21 -3.40
N GLN A 25 13.96 -19.09 -3.72
CA GLN A 25 13.60 -18.29 -4.88
C GLN A 25 14.29 -18.85 -6.12
N ALA A 26 13.50 -19.34 -7.06
CA ALA A 26 14.01 -19.85 -8.33
C ALA A 26 14.03 -18.73 -9.37
N ASN A 27 15.18 -18.12 -9.62
CA ASN A 27 15.47 -17.06 -10.58
C ASN A 27 15.03 -15.62 -10.18
N ALA A 28 15.44 -14.63 -11.00
CA ALA A 28 15.13 -13.20 -10.83
C ALA A 28 13.63 -12.85 -11.02
N VAL A 29 12.80 -13.78 -11.40
CA VAL A 29 11.35 -13.65 -11.45
C VAL A 29 10.80 -14.24 -10.15
N SER A 30 9.84 -13.58 -9.51
CA SER A 30 9.28 -13.92 -8.18
C SER A 30 8.53 -15.27 -8.17
N VAL A 31 9.26 -16.34 -8.47
CA VAL A 31 8.78 -17.72 -8.38
C VAL A 31 9.44 -18.36 -7.17
N TYR A 32 8.64 -18.72 -6.20
CA TYR A 32 9.08 -19.41 -4.98
C TYR A 32 8.75 -20.88 -5.11
N VAL A 33 9.70 -21.74 -4.73
CA VAL A 33 9.54 -23.18 -4.75
C VAL A 33 9.67 -23.71 -3.33
N LEU A 34 8.71 -24.52 -2.91
CA LEU A 34 8.75 -25.21 -1.63
C LEU A 34 9.57 -26.49 -1.79
N CYS A 35 10.68 -26.56 -1.06
CA CYS A 35 11.59 -27.71 -1.06
C CYS A 35 11.45 -28.52 0.23
N HIS A 36 11.58 -29.83 0.14
CA HIS A 36 11.58 -30.75 1.27
C HIS A 36 12.87 -31.58 1.23
N GLU A 37 13.60 -31.66 2.35
CA GLU A 37 14.82 -32.47 2.52
C GLU A 37 15.90 -32.30 1.45
N GLY A 38 16.02 -31.09 0.89
CA GLY A 38 17.03 -30.82 -0.15
C GLY A 38 16.60 -31.13 -1.59
N ASP A 39 15.48 -31.81 -1.78
CA ASP A 39 14.90 -32.08 -3.11
C ASP A 39 14.07 -30.89 -3.58
N CYS A 40 14.68 -30.03 -4.38
CA CYS A 40 13.97 -28.99 -5.12
C CYS A 40 13.60 -29.55 -6.52
N PRO A 41 12.36 -29.36 -6.99
CA PRO A 41 11.98 -29.80 -8.32
C PRO A 41 12.88 -29.16 -9.38
N ALA A 42 13.63 -29.99 -10.09
CA ALA A 42 14.47 -29.55 -11.19
C ALA A 42 13.57 -29.07 -12.35
N ARG A 43 13.84 -27.87 -12.86
CA ARG A 43 13.15 -27.39 -14.07
C ARG A 43 13.49 -28.30 -15.24
N THR A 44 12.55 -29.09 -15.68
CA THR A 44 12.62 -29.71 -17.02
C THR A 44 12.27 -28.62 -18.04
N VAL A 45 13.26 -28.18 -18.80
CA VAL A 45 13.03 -27.31 -19.96
C VAL A 45 12.37 -28.19 -21.01
N LYS A 46 11.05 -28.14 -21.07
CA LYS A 46 10.32 -28.71 -22.23
C LYS A 46 10.50 -27.69 -23.35
N VAL A 47 11.56 -27.87 -24.13
CA VAL A 47 11.76 -27.12 -25.38
C VAL A 47 10.71 -27.63 -26.35
N LEU A 48 9.59 -26.94 -26.43
CA LEU A 48 8.76 -26.99 -27.62
C LEU A 48 9.49 -26.10 -28.62
N ASP A 49 9.96 -26.73 -29.73
CA ASP A 49 10.39 -25.99 -30.90
C ASP A 49 9.16 -25.26 -31.47
N VAL A 50 8.83 -24.14 -30.88
CA VAL A 50 7.92 -23.19 -31.49
C VAL A 50 8.75 -22.45 -32.51
N PRO A 51 8.47 -22.54 -33.84
CA PRO A 51 9.15 -21.69 -34.79
C PRO A 51 8.97 -20.25 -34.32
N SER A 52 10.08 -19.56 -34.12
CA SER A 52 10.06 -18.16 -33.72
C SER A 52 9.12 -17.41 -34.66
N PRO A 53 8.01 -16.83 -34.19
CA PRO A 53 7.26 -15.93 -35.04
C PRO A 53 8.25 -14.83 -35.43
N VAL A 54 8.44 -14.68 -36.74
CA VAL A 54 9.12 -13.52 -37.29
C VAL A 54 8.23 -12.33 -36.88
N ILE A 55 8.57 -11.71 -35.73
CA ILE A 55 7.89 -10.52 -35.31
C ILE A 55 8.29 -9.47 -36.35
N ALA A 56 7.39 -9.25 -37.30
CA ALA A 56 7.46 -8.07 -38.13
C ALA A 56 7.65 -6.92 -37.13
N MET A 57 8.72 -6.20 -37.32
CA MET A 57 9.10 -5.05 -36.50
C MET A 57 8.05 -3.98 -36.74
N GLU A 58 6.90 -4.18 -36.08
CA GLU A 58 5.87 -3.16 -35.98
C GLU A 58 6.55 -2.00 -35.25
N THR A 59 6.75 -0.94 -35.97
CA THR A 59 7.35 0.30 -35.50
C THR A 59 6.50 0.74 -34.31
N ALA A 60 6.89 0.32 -33.10
CA ALA A 60 6.24 0.75 -31.88
C ALA A 60 6.41 2.27 -31.83
N LEU A 61 5.32 2.98 -32.08
CA LEU A 61 5.22 4.38 -31.72
C LEU A 61 5.74 4.51 -30.29
N PRO A 62 6.64 5.45 -30.00
CA PRO A 62 7.14 5.64 -28.65
C PRO A 62 5.97 5.96 -27.72
N THR A 63 5.47 4.92 -27.07
CA THR A 63 4.53 5.10 -25.97
C THR A 63 5.34 5.69 -24.83
N THR A 64 5.40 7.02 -24.78
CA THR A 64 5.92 7.71 -23.61
C THR A 64 5.18 7.15 -22.39
N PRO A 65 5.89 6.58 -21.40
CA PRO A 65 5.23 6.05 -20.21
C PRO A 65 4.46 7.22 -19.56
N ILE A 66 3.16 7.08 -19.46
CA ILE A 66 2.33 8.04 -18.72
C ILE A 66 2.76 7.89 -17.25
N VAL A 67 3.64 8.77 -16.80
CA VAL A 67 4.04 8.86 -15.40
C VAL A 67 2.84 9.38 -14.63
N VAL A 68 2.01 8.47 -14.13
CA VAL A 68 0.91 8.84 -13.23
C VAL A 68 1.53 9.37 -11.94
N PRO A 69 1.35 10.65 -11.60
CA PRO A 69 1.94 11.22 -10.41
C PRO A 69 1.45 10.48 -9.16
N SER A 70 2.37 10.21 -8.25
CA SER A 70 2.06 9.55 -6.98
C SER A 70 1.02 10.34 -6.17
N PRO A 71 0.14 9.67 -5.41
CA PRO A 71 -0.83 10.34 -4.56
C PRO A 71 -0.16 11.32 -3.58
N ILE A 72 -0.74 12.52 -3.43
CA ILE A 72 -0.26 13.49 -2.44
C ILE A 72 -1.13 13.47 -1.19
N SER A 73 -0.49 13.55 -0.03
CA SER A 73 -1.14 13.61 1.27
C SER A 73 -1.02 15.00 1.88
N VAL A 74 -2.14 15.59 2.25
CA VAL A 74 -2.28 16.89 2.92
C VAL A 74 -2.63 16.66 4.38
N ARG A 75 -1.82 17.17 5.30
CA ARG A 75 -1.98 16.99 6.75
C ARG A 75 -2.84 18.08 7.38
N PHE A 76 -3.48 17.73 8.50
CA PHE A 76 -4.30 18.63 9.28
C PHE A 76 -3.96 18.55 10.77
N ASP A 77 -4.16 19.65 11.44
CA ASP A 77 -4.06 19.70 12.90
C ASP A 77 -5.20 18.95 13.58
N LEU A 78 -5.05 18.69 14.88
CA LEU A 78 -6.07 18.05 15.70
C LEU A 78 -7.38 18.85 15.62
N ALA A 79 -8.48 18.14 15.42
CA ALA A 79 -9.83 18.71 15.33
C ALA A 79 -10.01 19.85 14.30
N SER A 80 -9.06 20.03 13.38
CA SER A 80 -9.06 21.08 12.36
C SER A 80 -9.31 20.52 10.97
N ASP A 81 -10.02 21.30 10.15
CA ASP A 81 -10.20 21.14 8.70
C ASP A 81 -9.52 22.26 7.90
N ARG A 82 -8.77 23.13 8.58
CA ARG A 82 -8.05 24.24 7.96
C ARG A 82 -6.75 23.76 7.33
N LEU A 83 -6.53 24.14 6.07
CA LEU A 83 -5.27 23.91 5.38
C LEU A 83 -4.19 24.86 5.94
N ILE A 84 -3.12 24.29 6.48
CA ILE A 84 -1.96 25.06 6.91
C ILE A 84 -1.18 25.62 5.71
N PRO A 85 -0.49 26.78 5.85
CA PRO A 85 0.19 27.45 4.74
C PRO A 85 1.16 26.54 3.97
N ALA A 86 1.98 25.75 4.69
CA ALA A 86 2.93 24.84 4.09
C ALA A 86 2.25 23.78 3.18
N GLU A 87 1.12 23.23 3.62
CA GLU A 87 0.36 22.27 2.83
C GLU A 87 -0.31 22.90 1.60
N LYS A 88 -0.74 24.18 1.70
CA LYS A 88 -1.25 24.93 0.55
C LYS A 88 -0.18 25.11 -0.51
N THR A 89 1.04 25.49 -0.11
CA THR A 89 2.17 25.64 -1.06
C THR A 89 2.52 24.32 -1.74
N ARG A 90 2.59 23.23 -0.97
CA ARG A 90 2.87 21.89 -1.52
C ARG A 90 1.78 21.43 -2.49
N LEU A 91 0.52 21.66 -2.14
CA LEU A 91 -0.62 21.29 -2.98
C LEU A 91 -0.64 22.12 -4.27
N LYS A 92 -0.37 23.42 -4.18
CA LYS A 92 -0.28 24.28 -5.38
C LYS A 92 0.82 23.79 -6.32
N ALA A 93 2.03 23.54 -5.84
CA ALA A 93 3.14 23.01 -6.64
C ALA A 93 2.84 21.61 -7.23
N PHE A 94 2.02 20.81 -6.57
CA PHE A 94 1.54 19.55 -7.12
C PHE A 94 0.57 19.77 -8.30
N LEU A 95 -0.40 20.68 -8.16
CA LEU A 95 -1.38 20.98 -9.19
C LEU A 95 -0.75 21.55 -10.47
N GLU A 96 0.29 22.36 -10.34
CA GLU A 96 1.02 22.97 -11.47
C GLU A 96 1.74 21.95 -12.37
N ARG A 97 1.92 20.71 -11.88
CA ARG A 97 2.58 19.63 -12.65
C ARG A 97 1.60 18.69 -13.34
N LEU A 98 0.32 18.93 -13.18
CA LEU A 98 -0.71 18.01 -13.64
C LEU A 98 -1.32 18.48 -14.97
N PRO A 99 -1.75 17.54 -15.82
CA PRO A 99 -2.48 17.89 -17.02
C PRO A 99 -3.86 18.48 -16.67
N ASP A 100 -4.35 19.42 -17.48
CA ASP A 100 -5.64 20.09 -17.27
C ASP A 100 -6.83 19.13 -17.25
N ALA A 101 -6.73 17.99 -17.93
CA ALA A 101 -7.77 16.97 -18.02
C ALA A 101 -7.77 15.98 -16.84
N ALA A 102 -6.89 16.15 -15.85
CA ALA A 102 -6.78 15.22 -14.73
C ALA A 102 -8.06 15.17 -13.88
N ARG A 103 -8.44 13.95 -13.49
CA ARG A 103 -9.56 13.70 -12.58
C ARG A 103 -9.04 13.26 -11.23
N PHE A 104 -9.69 13.67 -10.16
CA PHE A 104 -9.19 13.51 -8.81
C PHE A 104 -10.19 12.82 -7.89
N LEU A 105 -9.66 11.94 -7.03
CA LEU A 105 -10.34 11.47 -5.85
C LEU A 105 -9.67 12.10 -4.63
N VAL A 106 -10.42 12.88 -3.86
CA VAL A 106 -9.97 13.47 -2.60
C VAL A 106 -10.62 12.71 -1.45
N MET A 107 -9.80 12.00 -0.67
CA MET A 107 -10.25 11.19 0.46
C MET A 107 -9.77 11.80 1.77
N GLY A 108 -10.68 12.38 2.56
CA GLY A 108 -10.40 12.88 3.90
C GLY A 108 -10.44 11.78 4.95
N SER A 109 -9.58 11.88 5.96
CA SER A 109 -9.52 10.91 7.06
C SER A 109 -9.28 11.56 8.41
N THR A 110 -9.59 10.81 9.48
CA THR A 110 -9.35 11.15 10.88
C THR A 110 -8.78 9.96 11.62
N ASP A 111 -8.13 10.23 12.76
CA ASP A 111 -7.83 9.22 13.77
C ASP A 111 -9.09 8.83 14.57
N GLN A 112 -8.92 7.96 15.57
CA GLN A 112 -10.02 7.46 16.41
C GLN A 112 -10.33 8.34 17.62
N VAL A 113 -9.58 9.43 17.84
CA VAL A 113 -9.77 10.28 19.02
C VAL A 113 -11.09 11.03 18.93
N GLY A 114 -11.98 10.81 19.89
CA GLY A 114 -13.27 11.47 20.00
C GLY A 114 -14.44 10.67 19.41
N HIS A 115 -15.59 11.33 19.28
CA HIS A 115 -16.82 10.68 18.83
C HIS A 115 -16.81 10.35 17.33
N LYS A 116 -17.22 9.15 16.96
CA LYS A 116 -17.26 8.66 15.59
C LYS A 116 -18.02 9.58 14.62
N GLN A 117 -19.18 10.09 15.05
CA GLN A 117 -19.98 11.01 14.21
C GLN A 117 -19.26 12.34 13.95
N PHE A 118 -18.60 12.89 14.97
CA PHE A 118 -17.79 14.10 14.82
C PHE A 118 -16.65 13.86 13.85
N ASN A 119 -15.93 12.76 14.00
CA ASN A 119 -14.81 12.40 13.14
C ASN A 119 -15.24 12.14 11.69
N ALA A 120 -16.40 11.53 11.46
CA ALA A 120 -16.94 11.33 10.10
C ALA A 120 -17.24 12.69 9.43
N ALA A 121 -17.85 13.61 10.16
CA ALA A 121 -18.10 14.98 9.68
C ALA A 121 -16.79 15.73 9.41
N LEU A 122 -15.78 15.59 10.31
CA LEU A 122 -14.47 16.22 10.17
C LEU A 122 -13.70 15.68 8.96
N ALA A 123 -13.72 14.36 8.73
CA ALA A 123 -13.11 13.75 7.55
C ALA A 123 -13.72 14.33 6.25
N THR A 124 -15.03 14.47 6.22
CA THR A 124 -15.73 15.09 5.09
C THR A 124 -15.36 16.56 4.90
N LYS A 125 -15.26 17.33 6.00
CA LYS A 125 -14.85 18.75 5.95
C LYS A 125 -13.43 18.89 5.42
N ARG A 126 -12.50 18.04 5.84
CA ARG A 126 -11.11 18.01 5.34
C ARG A 126 -11.04 17.77 3.84
N ALA A 127 -11.75 16.76 3.35
CA ALA A 127 -11.79 16.48 1.91
C ALA A 127 -12.40 17.64 1.12
N ARG A 128 -13.46 18.27 1.64
CA ARG A 128 -14.08 19.44 1.02
C ARG A 128 -13.18 20.68 1.04
N ALA A 129 -12.40 20.89 2.11
CA ALA A 129 -11.45 21.99 2.20
C ALA A 129 -10.35 21.87 1.15
N VAL A 130 -9.81 20.67 0.94
CA VAL A 130 -8.85 20.40 -0.13
C VAL A 130 -9.49 20.60 -1.50
N ALA A 131 -10.67 20.05 -1.76
CA ALA A 131 -11.36 20.23 -3.03
C ALA A 131 -11.71 21.70 -3.31
N ALA A 132 -12.05 22.48 -2.28
CA ALA A 132 -12.28 23.92 -2.42
C ALA A 132 -10.98 24.66 -2.82
N PHE A 133 -9.86 24.31 -2.19
CA PHE A 133 -8.56 24.87 -2.54
C PHE A 133 -8.15 24.50 -3.97
N MET A 134 -8.34 23.26 -4.41
CA MET A 134 -8.05 22.83 -5.79
C MET A 134 -8.87 23.62 -6.80
N ARG A 135 -10.17 23.82 -6.53
CA ARG A 135 -11.03 24.66 -7.40
C ARG A 135 -10.58 26.10 -7.46
N ALA A 136 -10.17 26.69 -6.33
CA ALA A 136 -9.62 28.04 -6.29
C ALA A 136 -8.31 28.20 -7.08
N ASN A 137 -7.61 27.08 -7.35
CA ASN A 137 -6.40 27.03 -8.17
C ASN A 137 -6.64 26.45 -9.59
N GLY A 138 -7.87 26.53 -10.10
CA GLY A 138 -8.18 26.26 -11.50
C GLY A 138 -8.71 24.85 -11.81
N VAL A 139 -8.74 23.93 -10.84
CA VAL A 139 -9.29 22.57 -11.09
C VAL A 139 -10.80 22.63 -11.25
N GLN A 140 -11.33 22.05 -12.33
CA GLN A 140 -12.76 22.03 -12.61
C GLN A 140 -13.54 21.22 -11.56
N LYS A 141 -14.73 21.70 -11.19
CA LYS A 141 -15.59 21.05 -10.18
C LYS A 141 -15.94 19.60 -10.53
N GLY A 142 -16.21 19.34 -11.81
CA GLY A 142 -16.57 18.01 -12.31
C GLY A 142 -15.45 16.97 -12.27
N SER A 143 -14.21 17.44 -12.20
CA SER A 143 -13.03 16.57 -12.13
C SER A 143 -12.69 16.10 -10.71
N ILE A 144 -13.39 16.57 -9.68
CA ILE A 144 -13.07 16.27 -8.29
C ILE A 144 -14.16 15.41 -7.64
N LYS A 145 -13.86 14.16 -7.36
CA LYS A 145 -14.65 13.31 -6.47
C LYS A 145 -14.20 13.50 -5.03
N VAL A 146 -15.15 13.71 -4.11
CA VAL A 146 -14.86 13.87 -2.67
C VAL A 146 -15.40 12.68 -1.91
N ASN A 147 -14.54 12.05 -1.12
CA ASN A 147 -14.87 10.94 -0.26
C ASN A 147 -14.33 11.15 1.14
N ALA A 148 -14.84 10.43 2.13
CA ALA A 148 -14.37 10.49 3.50
C ALA A 148 -14.31 9.09 4.12
N ARG A 149 -13.24 8.83 4.86
CA ARG A 149 -13.05 7.61 5.64
C ARG A 149 -12.80 7.99 7.10
N CYS A 150 -13.82 7.80 7.93
CA CYS A 150 -13.67 8.06 9.36
C CYS A 150 -12.82 7.00 10.03
N CYS A 151 -12.14 7.45 11.08
CA CYS A 151 -11.73 6.61 12.19
C CYS A 151 -10.82 5.47 11.77
N ILE A 152 -9.69 5.80 11.14
CA ILE A 152 -8.70 4.80 10.75
C ILE A 152 -8.19 4.09 11.99
N GLU A 153 -8.53 2.82 12.08
CA GLU A 153 -8.14 1.93 13.15
C GLU A 153 -6.68 1.50 12.98
N HIS A 154 -5.80 2.26 13.60
CA HIS A 154 -4.41 1.86 13.80
C HIS A 154 -4.01 2.23 15.23
N PRO A 155 -3.47 1.31 16.02
CA PRO A 155 -2.86 1.67 17.29
C PRO A 155 -1.63 2.57 17.05
N PRO A 156 -1.44 3.61 17.85
CA PRO A 156 -2.32 4.07 18.91
C PRO A 156 -3.58 4.81 18.40
N SER A 157 -4.61 4.92 19.24
CA SER A 157 -5.85 5.66 18.92
C SER A 157 -5.58 7.10 18.49
N THR A 158 -4.55 7.72 19.04
CA THR A 158 -4.01 9.01 18.61
C THR A 158 -3.02 8.79 17.47
N ASN A 159 -3.46 8.96 16.24
CA ASN A 159 -2.61 8.79 15.06
C ASN A 159 -2.57 10.08 14.22
N PRO A 160 -1.55 10.94 14.41
CA PRO A 160 -1.39 12.15 13.58
C PRO A 160 -1.31 11.86 12.09
N GLY A 161 -0.79 10.69 11.70
CA GLY A 161 -0.73 10.25 10.30
C GLY A 161 -2.11 10.01 9.67
N ALA A 162 -3.14 9.73 10.47
CA ALA A 162 -4.52 9.56 9.99
C ALA A 162 -5.25 10.90 9.77
N ARG A 163 -4.73 12.01 10.32
CA ARG A 163 -5.29 13.35 10.18
C ARG A 163 -4.90 13.99 8.85
N ARG A 164 -5.38 13.43 7.76
CA ARG A 164 -4.97 13.86 6.42
C ARG A 164 -6.11 13.78 5.40
N ALA A 165 -5.90 14.42 4.27
CA ALA A 165 -6.63 14.12 3.05
C ALA A 165 -5.65 13.63 1.99
N VAL A 166 -5.98 12.56 1.30
CA VAL A 166 -5.18 11.99 0.21
C VAL A 166 -5.85 12.36 -1.10
N ILE A 167 -5.06 12.84 -2.04
CA ILE A 167 -5.47 13.17 -3.40
C ILE A 167 -4.85 12.15 -4.33
N SER A 168 -5.67 11.41 -5.02
CA SER A 168 -5.27 10.44 -6.05
C SER A 168 -5.80 10.89 -7.39
N ILE A 169 -5.02 10.68 -8.45
CA ILE A 169 -5.50 10.86 -9.82
C ILE A 169 -6.26 9.60 -10.19
N ILE A 170 -7.42 9.78 -10.81
CA ILE A 170 -8.27 8.72 -11.35
C ILE A 170 -8.44 8.92 -12.84
N GLU A 171 -8.46 7.86 -13.60
CA GLU A 171 -8.75 7.84 -15.03
C GLU A 171 -10.24 8.07 -15.32
#